data_42da5d6a7506398b8840a50a703c9704
#
_entry.id   42da5d6a7506398b8840a50a703c9704
#
_cell.length_a   1.000
_cell.length_b   1.000
_cell.length_c   1.000
_cell.angle_alpha   90.00
_cell.angle_beta   90.00
_cell.angle_gamma   90.00
#
_symmetry.space_group_name_H-M   'P 1'
#
loop_
_entity.id
_entity.type
_entity.pdbx_description
1 polymer ?
#
loop_
_entity_poly.entity_id
_entity_poly.type
_entity_poly.pdbx_seq_one_letter_code
_entity_poly.pdbx_strand_id
1 'polypeptide(L)'
;MNKKKVILSISGHDPSGGAGLQTDILTSNFFNLHCVSSLTCQTVQTTKKLFKLDPTKVKFFKQNIDHIIKSTNLSGIKIGVVPNRDIACEIIKIISSLKIPVVIDPIFFAGGGGKFTNKKDLSFLRDSFYPHSSILTPNIEAVSYTHLRAHETY
;
A
#
# COMPACT_ATOMS: atom_id res chain seq x y z
N MET A 1 9.22 -20.58 -23.23
CA MET A 1 9.58 -19.62 -22.18
C MET A 1 8.41 -19.52 -21.19
N ASN A 2 8.61 -19.81 -19.91
CA ASN A 2 7.55 -19.61 -18.91
C ASN A 2 7.23 -18.12 -18.80
N LYS A 3 5.96 -17.76 -19.02
CA LYS A 3 5.49 -16.38 -18.89
C LYS A 3 5.64 -15.95 -17.42
N LYS A 4 6.37 -14.87 -17.16
CA LYS A 4 6.51 -14.34 -15.79
C LYS A 4 5.13 -14.06 -15.18
N LYS A 5 4.94 -14.40 -13.91
CA LYS A 5 3.77 -13.97 -13.15
C LYS A 5 3.82 -12.45 -12.97
N VAL A 6 2.65 -11.81 -13.05
CA VAL A 6 2.54 -10.35 -12.92
C VAL A 6 1.90 -10.02 -11.58
N ILE A 7 2.52 -9.12 -10.83
CA ILE A 7 1.95 -8.58 -9.60
C ILE A 7 1.69 -7.08 -9.76
N LEU A 8 0.70 -6.58 -9.05
CA LEU A 8 0.41 -5.15 -8.94
C LEU A 8 0.91 -4.64 -7.58
N SER A 9 1.82 -3.67 -7.59
CA SER A 9 2.17 -2.90 -6.39
C SER A 9 1.36 -1.60 -6.36
N ILE A 10 0.66 -1.38 -5.26
CA ILE A 10 -0.09 -0.16 -4.94
C ILE A 10 0.59 0.48 -3.73
N SER A 11 1.37 1.53 -3.94
CA SER A 11 2.18 2.12 -2.86
C SER A 11 2.56 3.57 -3.14
N GLY A 12 3.21 4.21 -2.17
CA GLY A 12 3.77 5.56 -2.32
C GLY A 12 5.11 5.57 -3.06
N HIS A 13 5.50 6.75 -3.53
CA HIS A 13 6.84 7.02 -4.06
C HIS A 13 7.76 7.44 -2.92
N ASP A 14 8.85 6.71 -2.73
CA ASP A 14 9.96 7.07 -1.84
C ASP A 14 11.18 7.50 -2.68
N PRO A 15 11.46 8.81 -2.81
CA PRO A 15 12.58 9.28 -3.61
C PRO A 15 13.94 8.86 -3.07
N SER A 16 14.03 8.41 -1.82
CA SER A 16 15.28 7.88 -1.25
C SER A 16 15.61 6.45 -1.70
N GLY A 17 14.64 5.76 -2.33
CA GLY A 17 14.81 4.38 -2.82
C GLY A 17 14.84 3.31 -1.72
N GLY A 18 14.58 3.68 -0.45
CA GLY A 18 14.60 2.75 0.68
C GLY A 18 13.33 1.92 0.84
N ALA A 19 12.21 2.37 0.24
CA ALA A 19 10.90 1.74 0.35
C ALA A 19 10.02 2.07 -0.88
N GLY A 20 8.70 1.85 -0.75
CA GLY A 20 7.72 2.27 -1.74
C GLY A 20 7.78 1.48 -3.05
N LEU A 21 7.22 2.06 -4.10
CA LEU A 21 7.12 1.41 -5.43
C LEU A 21 8.47 0.99 -6.00
N GLN A 22 9.52 1.78 -5.80
CA GLN A 22 10.85 1.47 -6.31
C GLN A 22 11.37 0.14 -5.74
N THR A 23 11.29 -0.01 -4.43
CA THR A 23 11.73 -1.23 -3.74
C THR A 23 10.86 -2.41 -4.11
N ASP A 24 9.54 -2.23 -4.24
CA ASP A 24 8.61 -3.28 -4.67
C ASP A 24 8.96 -3.79 -6.08
N ILE A 25 9.26 -2.88 -7.03
CA ILE A 25 9.65 -3.23 -8.41
C ILE A 25 10.99 -3.99 -8.42
N LEU A 26 11.99 -3.51 -7.71
CA LEU A 26 13.31 -4.15 -7.63
C LEU A 26 13.21 -5.55 -7.00
N THR A 27 12.48 -5.67 -5.89
CA THR A 27 12.24 -6.95 -5.20
C THR A 27 11.51 -7.93 -6.12
N SER A 28 10.49 -7.48 -6.81
CA SER A 28 9.74 -8.31 -7.74
C SER A 28 10.62 -8.85 -8.86
N ASN A 29 11.47 -8.01 -9.44
CA ASN A 29 12.43 -8.42 -10.46
C ASN A 29 13.43 -9.45 -9.93
N PHE A 30 13.92 -9.28 -8.69
CA PHE A 30 14.81 -10.24 -8.05
C PHE A 30 14.16 -11.63 -7.95
N PHE A 31 12.86 -11.70 -7.66
CA PHE A 31 12.08 -12.95 -7.64
C PHE A 31 11.52 -13.37 -9.01
N ASN A 32 12.03 -12.82 -10.09
CA ASN A 32 11.62 -13.14 -11.46
C ASN A 32 10.11 -12.91 -11.73
N LEU A 33 9.51 -11.93 -11.06
CA LEU A 33 8.14 -11.45 -11.28
C LEU A 33 8.16 -10.19 -12.15
N HIS A 34 7.09 -9.95 -12.90
CA HIS A 34 6.85 -8.65 -13.54
C HIS A 34 5.98 -7.80 -12.62
N CYS A 35 6.44 -6.59 -12.26
CA CYS A 35 5.69 -5.69 -11.42
C CYS A 35 5.09 -4.55 -12.24
N VAL A 36 3.77 -4.46 -12.26
CA VAL A 36 3.03 -3.25 -12.65
C VAL A 36 2.69 -2.45 -11.41
N SER A 37 2.52 -1.13 -11.53
CA SER A 37 2.41 -0.30 -10.33
C SER A 37 1.38 0.81 -10.44
N SER A 38 0.78 1.18 -9.30
CA SER A 38 -0.08 2.34 -9.15
C SER A 38 0.31 3.16 -7.92
N LEU A 39 0.45 4.46 -8.12
CA LEU A 39 0.93 5.39 -7.12
C LEU A 39 -0.22 5.89 -6.23
N THR A 40 -0.09 5.73 -4.90
CA THR A 40 -1.05 6.26 -3.92
C THR A 40 -0.71 7.67 -3.47
N CYS A 41 0.57 8.00 -3.39
CA CYS A 41 1.06 9.32 -3.00
C CYS A 41 2.50 9.55 -3.45
N GLN A 42 2.87 10.81 -3.58
CA GLN A 42 4.25 11.25 -3.69
C GLN A 42 4.73 11.75 -2.34
N THR A 43 6.03 11.64 -2.09
CA THR A 43 6.65 12.18 -0.90
C THR A 43 7.85 13.07 -1.23
N VAL A 44 8.09 14.05 -0.38
CA VAL A 44 9.35 14.75 -0.27
C VAL A 44 10.01 14.22 0.99
N GLN A 45 10.96 13.31 0.82
CA GLN A 45 11.63 12.66 1.96
C GLN A 45 13.08 12.31 1.65
N THR A 46 13.82 12.10 2.72
CA THR A 46 15.16 11.51 2.71
C THR A 46 15.15 10.24 3.54
N THR A 47 16.24 9.51 3.60
CA THR A 47 16.39 8.34 4.50
C THR A 47 16.18 8.68 5.98
N LYS A 48 16.24 9.97 6.36
CA LYS A 48 16.15 10.43 7.76
C LYS A 48 14.83 11.10 8.10
N LYS A 49 14.07 11.64 7.11
CA LYS A 49 12.89 12.45 7.41
C LYS A 49 11.91 12.52 6.24
N LEU A 50 10.61 12.41 6.56
CA LEU A 50 9.50 12.78 5.71
C LEU A 50 9.18 14.28 5.92
N PHE A 51 9.25 15.09 4.86
CA PHE A 51 8.94 16.52 4.87
C PHE A 51 7.52 16.80 4.40
N LYS A 52 7.07 16.09 3.35
CA LYS A 52 5.76 16.30 2.74
C LYS A 52 5.25 15.01 2.13
N LEU A 53 3.95 14.84 2.16
CA LEU A 53 3.21 13.81 1.44
C LEU A 53 2.10 14.48 0.64
N ASP A 54 1.97 14.10 -0.63
CA ASP A 54 0.92 14.55 -1.53
C ASP A 54 0.16 13.33 -2.09
N PRO A 55 -1.10 13.10 -1.65
CA PRO A 55 -1.91 11.99 -2.14
C PRO A 55 -2.20 12.13 -3.64
N THR A 56 -2.18 11.02 -4.35
CA THR A 56 -2.66 10.98 -5.74
C THR A 56 -4.14 11.33 -5.79
N LYS A 57 -4.53 12.17 -6.75
CA LYS A 57 -5.95 12.49 -6.96
C LYS A 57 -6.75 11.21 -7.21
N VAL A 58 -7.80 10.98 -6.44
CA VAL A 58 -8.60 9.74 -6.46
C VAL A 58 -9.08 9.37 -7.88
N LYS A 59 -9.55 10.36 -8.65
CA LYS A 59 -9.98 10.15 -10.03
C LYS A 59 -8.86 9.60 -10.91
N PHE A 60 -7.64 10.14 -10.78
CA PHE A 60 -6.47 9.68 -11.53
C PHE A 60 -6.04 8.28 -11.10
N PHE A 61 -5.98 8.05 -9.79
CA PHE A 61 -5.67 6.74 -9.21
C PHE A 61 -6.63 5.66 -9.73
N LYS A 62 -7.95 5.94 -9.67
CA LYS A 62 -8.97 5.03 -10.17
C LYS A 62 -8.79 4.72 -11.66
N GLN A 63 -8.63 5.73 -12.50
CA GLN A 63 -8.42 5.52 -13.94
C GLN A 63 -7.20 4.66 -14.22
N ASN A 64 -6.08 4.91 -13.53
CA ASN A 64 -4.84 4.15 -13.69
C ASN A 64 -5.06 2.67 -13.35
N ILE A 65 -5.65 2.39 -12.19
CA ILE A 65 -5.91 1.01 -11.75
C ILE A 65 -6.91 0.29 -12.67
N ASP A 66 -7.99 0.93 -13.09
CA ASP A 66 -8.97 0.36 -13.99
C ASP A 66 -8.32 -0.10 -15.31
N HIS A 67 -7.38 0.68 -15.84
CA HIS A 67 -6.64 0.32 -17.05
C HIS A 67 -5.67 -0.85 -16.81
N ILE A 68 -4.94 -0.84 -15.69
CA ILE A 68 -4.02 -1.94 -15.34
C ILE A 68 -4.78 -3.26 -15.24
N ILE A 69 -5.89 -3.29 -14.51
CA ILE A 69 -6.68 -4.53 -14.29
C ILE A 69 -7.24 -5.06 -15.60
N LYS A 70 -7.73 -4.17 -16.47
CA LYS A 70 -8.31 -4.56 -17.77
C LYS A 70 -7.26 -5.09 -18.76
N SER A 71 -6.03 -4.61 -18.67
CA SER A 71 -4.96 -4.96 -19.61
C SER A 71 -4.00 -6.05 -19.14
N THR A 72 -4.09 -6.45 -17.85
CA THR A 72 -3.06 -7.28 -17.20
C THR A 72 -3.68 -8.44 -16.44
N ASN A 73 -3.23 -9.66 -16.71
CA ASN A 73 -3.60 -10.84 -15.92
C ASN A 73 -2.74 -10.89 -14.64
N LEU A 74 -3.28 -10.37 -13.55
CA LEU A 74 -2.58 -10.27 -12.26
C LEU A 74 -2.57 -11.60 -11.52
N SER A 75 -1.44 -11.93 -10.90
CA SER A 75 -1.25 -13.11 -10.04
C SER A 75 -1.32 -12.78 -8.55
N GLY A 76 -1.25 -11.51 -8.18
CA GLY A 76 -1.33 -11.02 -6.80
C GLY A 76 -1.19 -9.51 -6.73
N ILE A 77 -1.52 -8.97 -5.55
CA ILE A 77 -1.43 -7.53 -5.27
C ILE A 77 -0.63 -7.34 -3.98
N LYS A 78 0.31 -6.38 -3.98
CA LYS A 78 0.95 -5.86 -2.78
C LYS A 78 0.48 -4.43 -2.56
N ILE A 79 0.08 -4.10 -1.34
CA ILE A 79 -0.36 -2.77 -0.95
C ILE A 79 0.57 -2.27 0.15
N GLY A 80 1.16 -1.10 -0.05
CA GLY A 80 1.98 -0.39 0.93
C GLY A 80 1.26 0.82 1.50
N VAL A 81 1.87 2.01 1.41
CA VAL A 81 1.31 3.24 1.97
C VAL A 81 -0.04 3.59 1.33
N VAL A 82 -1.06 3.76 2.17
CA VAL A 82 -2.38 4.26 1.83
C VAL A 82 -2.60 5.58 2.58
N PRO A 83 -2.55 6.74 1.90
CA PRO A 83 -2.46 8.04 2.55
C PRO A 83 -3.77 8.52 3.18
N ASN A 84 -4.92 8.08 2.68
CA ASN A 84 -6.24 8.52 3.14
C ASN A 84 -7.34 7.50 2.84
N ARG A 85 -8.51 7.76 3.41
CA ARG A 85 -9.70 6.93 3.28
C ARG A 85 -10.21 6.81 1.85
N ASP A 86 -10.13 7.88 1.06
CA ASP A 86 -10.68 7.87 -0.31
C ASP A 86 -9.93 6.90 -1.21
N ILE A 87 -8.60 6.91 -1.15
CA ILE A 87 -7.74 5.93 -1.83
C ILE A 87 -8.01 4.51 -1.31
N ALA A 88 -8.16 4.34 0.02
CA ALA A 88 -8.48 3.03 0.61
C ALA A 88 -9.80 2.48 0.08
N CYS A 89 -10.84 3.30 0.00
CA CYS A 89 -12.15 2.89 -0.53
C CYS A 89 -12.07 2.41 -1.99
N GLU A 90 -11.30 3.08 -2.84
CA GLU A 90 -11.12 2.62 -4.22
C GLU A 90 -10.33 1.30 -4.26
N ILE A 91 -9.31 1.13 -3.43
CA ILE A 91 -8.58 -0.14 -3.33
C ILE A 91 -9.51 -1.28 -2.88
N ILE A 92 -10.35 -1.07 -1.86
CA ILE A 92 -11.31 -2.09 -1.38
C ILE A 92 -12.22 -2.55 -2.51
N LYS A 93 -12.81 -1.63 -3.28
CA LYS A 93 -13.67 -1.97 -4.43
C LYS A 93 -12.97 -2.89 -5.41
N ILE A 94 -11.69 -2.65 -5.66
CA ILE A 94 -10.88 -3.39 -6.61
C ILE A 94 -10.56 -4.79 -6.07
N ILE A 95 -9.98 -4.88 -4.87
CA ILE A 95 -9.53 -6.16 -4.32
C ILE A 95 -10.70 -7.08 -3.99
N SER A 96 -11.87 -6.53 -3.62
CA SER A 96 -13.08 -7.31 -3.39
C SER A 96 -13.64 -7.96 -4.67
N SER A 97 -13.32 -7.42 -5.84
CA SER A 97 -13.73 -7.98 -7.13
C SER A 97 -12.78 -9.03 -7.70
N LEU A 98 -11.56 -9.10 -7.16
CA LEU A 98 -10.49 -9.96 -7.65
C LEU A 98 -10.28 -11.17 -6.71
N LYS A 99 -10.25 -12.37 -7.30
CA LYS A 99 -9.97 -13.63 -6.55
C LYS A 99 -8.49 -13.98 -6.61
N ILE A 100 -7.62 -13.04 -6.22
CA ILE A 100 -6.17 -13.22 -6.20
C ILE A 100 -5.60 -12.84 -4.84
N PRO A 101 -4.45 -13.37 -4.42
CA PRO A 101 -3.83 -13.02 -3.14
C PRO A 101 -3.54 -11.53 -3.02
N VAL A 102 -3.85 -10.96 -1.85
CA VAL A 102 -3.59 -9.57 -1.49
C VAL A 102 -2.71 -9.53 -0.25
N VAL A 103 -1.53 -8.95 -0.38
CA VAL A 103 -0.61 -8.68 0.74
C VAL A 103 -0.72 -7.20 1.09
N ILE A 104 -1.03 -6.90 2.35
CA ILE A 104 -1.07 -5.51 2.85
C ILE A 104 0.06 -5.32 3.86
N ASP A 105 0.88 -4.32 3.61
CA ASP A 105 1.90 -3.84 4.52
C ASP A 105 1.41 -2.55 5.19
N PRO A 106 0.94 -2.59 6.47
CA PRO A 106 0.37 -1.44 7.14
C PRO A 106 1.47 -0.47 7.57
N ILE A 107 1.71 0.54 6.76
CA ILE A 107 2.72 1.57 7.00
C ILE A 107 2.03 2.85 7.47
N PHE A 108 2.20 3.20 8.76
CA PHE A 108 1.63 4.41 9.36
C PHE A 108 2.63 5.55 9.47
N PHE A 109 3.93 5.22 9.55
CA PHE A 109 5.01 6.17 9.75
C PHE A 109 6.13 5.95 8.74
N ALA A 110 6.80 7.03 8.37
CA ALA A 110 8.05 6.96 7.65
C ALA A 110 9.17 6.50 8.60
N GLY A 111 10.13 5.71 8.12
CA GLY A 111 11.26 5.23 8.93
C GLY A 111 12.09 6.35 9.58
N GLY A 112 12.07 7.57 9.03
CA GLY A 112 12.67 8.77 9.60
C GLY A 112 11.72 9.63 10.45
N GLY A 113 10.57 9.09 10.89
CA GLY A 113 9.51 9.86 11.54
C GLY A 113 8.61 10.59 10.54
N GLY A 114 7.41 10.94 10.97
CA GLY A 114 6.36 11.53 10.13
C GLY A 114 5.24 10.54 9.83
N LYS A 115 4.01 11.06 9.85
CA LYS A 115 2.81 10.25 9.69
C LYS A 115 2.37 10.23 8.24
N PHE A 116 2.09 9.05 7.71
CA PHE A 116 1.47 8.88 6.39
C PHE A 116 -0.06 9.03 6.43
N THR A 117 -0.68 8.83 7.60
CA THR A 117 -2.14 8.78 7.75
C THR A 117 -2.57 9.51 9.02
N ASN A 118 -3.72 10.18 9.01
CA ASN A 118 -4.28 10.83 10.18
C ASN A 118 -5.00 9.82 11.10
N LYS A 119 -5.26 10.22 12.38
CA LYS A 119 -5.89 9.32 13.37
C LYS A 119 -7.28 8.81 12.96
N LYS A 120 -8.07 9.60 12.24
CA LYS A 120 -9.43 9.20 11.81
C LYS A 120 -9.37 8.11 10.74
N ASP A 121 -8.43 8.23 9.81
CA ASP A 121 -8.25 7.25 8.75
C ASP A 121 -7.59 5.96 9.26
N LEU A 122 -6.79 6.01 10.33
CA LEU A 122 -6.18 4.83 10.95
C LEU A 122 -7.22 3.81 11.42
N SER A 123 -8.29 4.26 12.14
CA SER A 123 -9.35 3.33 12.58
C SER A 123 -10.10 2.72 11.40
N PHE A 124 -10.37 3.50 10.36
CA PHE A 124 -10.98 3.00 9.14
C PHE A 124 -10.09 1.95 8.45
N LEU A 125 -8.79 2.21 8.32
CA LEU A 125 -7.86 1.27 7.71
C LEU A 125 -7.83 -0.05 8.49
N ARG A 126 -7.76 0.00 9.82
CA ARG A 126 -7.75 -1.18 10.67
C ARG A 126 -9.04 -1.98 10.57
N ASP A 127 -10.20 -1.32 10.70
CA ASP A 127 -11.50 -1.98 10.90
C ASP A 127 -12.16 -2.36 9.56
N SER A 128 -11.88 -1.63 8.48
CA SER A 128 -12.57 -1.78 7.19
C SER A 128 -11.66 -2.14 6.02
N PHE A 129 -10.36 -1.85 6.09
CA PHE A 129 -9.45 -2.08 4.98
C PHE A 129 -8.60 -3.35 5.15
N TYR A 130 -7.93 -3.53 6.29
CA TYR A 130 -7.05 -4.68 6.51
C TYR A 130 -7.74 -6.04 6.50
N PRO A 131 -9.02 -6.20 6.88
CA PRO A 131 -9.73 -7.47 6.73
C PRO A 131 -9.82 -8.01 5.31
N HIS A 132 -9.58 -7.20 4.29
CA HIS A 132 -9.52 -7.64 2.89
C HIS A 132 -8.18 -8.26 2.47
N SER A 133 -7.19 -8.31 3.36
CA SER A 133 -5.89 -8.92 3.05
C SER A 133 -5.93 -10.44 3.14
N SER A 134 -5.16 -11.11 2.27
CA SER A 134 -4.81 -12.53 2.43
C SER A 134 -3.67 -12.69 3.43
N ILE A 135 -2.76 -11.71 3.45
CA ILE A 135 -1.61 -11.65 4.36
C ILE A 135 -1.42 -10.20 4.80
N LEU A 136 -1.21 -10.01 6.09
CA LEU A 136 -0.87 -8.72 6.68
C LEU A 136 0.55 -8.79 7.25
N THR A 137 1.41 -7.82 6.90
CA THR A 137 2.83 -7.78 7.29
C THR A 137 3.16 -6.54 8.13
N PRO A 138 2.55 -6.36 9.32
CA PRO A 138 2.78 -5.18 10.15
C PRO A 138 4.20 -5.16 10.71
N ASN A 139 4.84 -3.99 10.71
CA ASN A 139 6.04 -3.76 11.51
C ASN A 139 5.68 -3.58 13.00
N ILE A 140 6.69 -3.54 13.88
CA ILE A 140 6.48 -3.43 15.34
C ILE A 140 5.68 -2.16 15.71
N GLU A 141 5.93 -1.04 15.03
CA GLU A 141 5.19 0.20 15.25
C GLU A 141 3.71 0.05 14.84
N ALA A 142 3.46 -0.58 13.69
CA ALA A 142 2.09 -0.83 13.22
C ALA A 142 1.33 -1.76 14.17
N VAL A 143 1.97 -2.79 14.72
CA VAL A 143 1.37 -3.69 15.74
C VAL A 143 0.95 -2.91 16.98
N SER A 144 1.78 -2.00 17.47
CA SER A 144 1.48 -1.18 18.65
C SER A 144 0.19 -0.35 18.47
N TYR A 145 -0.06 0.15 17.26
CA TYR A 145 -1.29 0.90 16.94
C TYR A 145 -2.53 0.04 16.74
N THR A 146 -2.37 -1.22 16.39
CA THR A 146 -3.49 -2.17 16.23
C THR A 146 -3.90 -2.79 17.56
N HIS A 147 -2.98 -2.91 18.53
CA HIS A 147 -3.23 -3.52 19.85
C HIS A 147 -3.66 -2.53 20.95
N LEU A 148 -3.55 -1.21 20.75
CA LEU A 148 -3.90 -0.21 21.75
C LEU A 148 -5.37 -0.27 22.23
N ARG A 149 -6.26 -0.97 21.55
CA ARG A 149 -7.63 -1.23 22.05
C ARG A 149 -7.75 -2.42 23.00
N ALA A 150 -6.78 -3.30 23.06
CA ALA A 150 -6.84 -4.43 24.00
C ALA A 150 -6.58 -4.01 25.47
N HIS A 151 -6.00 -2.84 25.69
CA HIS A 151 -5.67 -2.30 27.02
C HIS A 151 -6.56 -1.16 27.53
N GLU A 152 -7.50 -0.65 26.72
CA GLU A 152 -8.44 0.41 27.14
C GLU A 152 -9.78 -0.12 27.69
N THR A 153 -9.89 -1.42 27.94
CA THR A 153 -11.10 -2.07 28.48
C THR A 153 -10.79 -2.80 29.80
N TYR A 154 -10.09 -2.12 30.73
CA TYR A 154 -10.09 -2.52 32.16
C TYR A 154 -10.03 -1.27 33.03
#